data_e521ee167a62f7a5c391804d0e1a9aef
#
_entry.id   e521ee167a62f7a5c391804d0e1a9aef
#
_cell.length_a   1.000
_cell.length_b   1.000
_cell.length_c   1.000
_cell.angle_alpha   90.00
_cell.angle_beta   90.00
_cell.angle_gamma   90.00
#
_symmetry.space_group_name_H-M   'P 1'
#
loop_
_entity.id
_entity.type
_entity.pdbx_description
1 polymer ?
#
loop_
_entity_poly.entity_id
_entity_poly.type
_entity_poly.pdbx_seq_one_letter_code
_entity_poly.pdbx_strand_id
1 'polypeptide(L)'
;MLREEISVTGAGRTDAGVHARQMVAHFDFSEAIDLEQLAYKLNRILPCDIAVDRVELVDDDMHARFSATSRTYHYYIHTKKDPISRPYSTELHYELDFDKMNEAGRILMTYDDFGAFCKSHSDVKTTLCHVTKAEWVQTSETSWYFEITANRFLRNMVRAVVGTLIDVGRGRLTLDDFRKVIEGKRRTAAGESMPANALFLENIRY
;
A
#
# COMPACT_ATOMS: atom_id res chain seq x y z
N MET A 1 23.34 -13.88 17.77
CA MET A 1 21.99 -13.63 18.23
C MET A 1 21.33 -14.96 18.55
N LEU A 2 20.56 -15.54 17.69
CA LEU A 2 19.88 -16.81 17.95
C LEU A 2 20.72 -18.06 17.57
N ARG A 3 21.90 -17.86 16.99
CA ARG A 3 22.92 -18.88 16.66
C ARG A 3 22.47 -19.99 15.70
N GLU A 4 21.35 -19.80 15.03
CA GLU A 4 20.82 -20.69 14.00
C GLU A 4 20.18 -19.89 12.86
N GLU A 5 19.95 -20.54 11.73
CA GLU A 5 19.22 -19.98 10.60
C GLU A 5 17.71 -20.02 10.88
N ILE A 6 17.06 -18.87 10.84
CA ILE A 6 15.62 -18.75 11.13
C ILE A 6 14.91 -18.21 9.90
N SER A 7 13.85 -18.92 9.51
CA SER A 7 12.97 -18.49 8.45
C SER A 7 12.03 -17.37 8.94
N VAL A 8 12.04 -16.22 8.28
CA VAL A 8 11.18 -15.08 8.63
C VAL A 8 10.11 -14.90 7.55
N THR A 9 8.86 -14.82 7.98
CA THR A 9 7.71 -14.61 7.10
C THR A 9 7.09 -13.23 7.33
N GLY A 10 7.15 -12.37 6.31
CA GLY A 10 6.55 -11.02 6.37
C GLY A 10 5.05 -11.02 6.02
N ALA A 11 4.34 -9.99 6.49
CA ALA A 11 2.91 -9.77 6.25
C ALA A 11 2.55 -9.58 4.76
N GLY A 12 3.51 -9.23 3.92
CA GLY A 12 3.35 -9.07 2.49
C GLY A 12 4.63 -8.65 1.81
N ARG A 13 4.56 -8.55 0.48
CA ARG A 13 5.62 -7.99 -0.36
C ARG A 13 5.19 -6.61 -0.84
N THR A 14 6.09 -5.66 -0.82
CA THR A 14 5.95 -4.36 -1.46
C THR A 14 6.83 -4.29 -2.71
N ASP A 15 6.50 -3.45 -3.67
CA ASP A 15 7.38 -3.19 -4.82
C ASP A 15 8.64 -2.43 -4.34
N ALA A 16 9.73 -2.54 -5.08
CA ALA A 16 10.95 -1.76 -4.80
C ALA A 16 10.63 -0.25 -4.76
N GLY A 17 11.12 0.44 -3.74
CA GLY A 17 10.89 1.86 -3.52
C GLY A 17 9.59 2.20 -2.77
N VAL A 18 8.75 1.22 -2.46
CA VAL A 18 7.58 1.40 -1.59
C VAL A 18 8.04 1.38 -0.13
N HIS A 19 7.52 2.30 0.66
CA HIS A 19 7.81 2.42 2.09
C HIS A 19 6.80 1.67 2.96
N ALA A 20 7.17 1.39 4.20
CA ALA A 20 6.26 0.89 5.22
C ALA A 20 6.50 1.63 6.53
N ARG A 21 5.44 2.22 7.11
CA ARG A 21 5.46 2.74 8.48
C ARG A 21 5.26 1.61 9.48
N GLN A 22 4.53 0.58 9.05
CA GLN A 22 4.37 -0.65 9.81
C GLN A 22 4.55 -1.85 8.88
N MET A 23 5.47 -2.75 9.22
CA MET A 23 5.62 -4.05 8.60
C MET A 23 5.72 -5.10 9.71
N VAL A 24 4.90 -6.14 9.63
CA VAL A 24 4.91 -7.24 10.60
C VAL A 24 5.56 -8.46 9.95
N ALA A 25 6.38 -9.15 10.72
CA ALA A 25 6.95 -10.44 10.35
C ALA A 25 6.89 -11.38 11.55
N HIS A 26 6.78 -12.67 11.31
CA HIS A 26 6.89 -13.68 12.35
C HIS A 26 7.99 -14.69 12.04
N PHE A 27 8.46 -15.33 13.06
CA PHE A 27 9.36 -16.49 13.00
C PHE A 27 9.06 -17.42 14.18
N ASP A 28 9.39 -18.68 14.03
CA ASP A 28 9.28 -19.69 15.09
C ASP A 28 10.64 -19.88 15.75
N PHE A 29 10.65 -20.02 17.08
CA PHE A 29 11.85 -20.28 17.85
C PHE A 29 11.51 -21.04 19.13
N SER A 30 12.24 -22.11 19.43
CA SER A 30 11.90 -23.07 20.49
C SER A 30 12.42 -22.70 21.89
N GLU A 31 13.38 -21.77 21.96
CA GLU A 31 13.99 -21.38 23.24
C GLU A 31 13.42 -20.07 23.74
N ALA A 32 13.54 -19.82 25.05
CA ALA A 32 13.17 -18.53 25.64
C ALA A 32 14.06 -17.40 25.12
N ILE A 33 13.45 -16.32 24.70
CA ILE A 33 14.12 -15.12 24.15
C ILE A 33 13.82 -13.92 25.06
N ASP A 34 14.83 -13.14 25.35
CA ASP A 34 14.64 -11.77 25.82
C ASP A 34 14.23 -10.88 24.64
N LEU A 35 12.94 -10.55 24.56
CA LEU A 35 12.33 -9.85 23.42
C LEU A 35 12.85 -8.43 23.26
N GLU A 36 13.07 -7.71 24.38
CA GLU A 36 13.58 -6.34 24.38
C GLU A 36 15.05 -6.32 23.89
N GLN A 37 15.86 -7.25 24.42
CA GLN A 37 17.25 -7.39 23.99
C GLN A 37 17.34 -7.80 22.52
N LEU A 38 16.42 -8.65 22.03
CA LEU A 38 16.38 -9.03 20.62
C LEU A 38 16.07 -7.81 19.74
N ALA A 39 15.04 -7.02 20.06
CA ALA A 39 14.71 -5.80 19.33
C ALA A 39 15.90 -4.82 19.30
N TYR A 40 16.54 -4.60 20.46
CA TYR A 40 17.74 -3.77 20.55
C TYR A 40 18.88 -4.27 19.65
N LYS A 41 19.19 -5.57 19.69
CA LYS A 41 20.27 -6.16 18.88
C LYS A 41 19.95 -6.09 17.38
N LEU A 42 18.70 -6.33 16.97
CA LEU A 42 18.25 -6.20 15.58
C LEU A 42 18.50 -4.78 15.07
N ASN A 43 18.11 -3.76 15.83
CA ASN A 43 18.34 -2.36 15.46
C ASN A 43 19.84 -1.96 15.38
N ARG A 44 20.72 -2.75 15.98
CA ARG A 44 22.18 -2.50 15.91
C ARG A 44 22.84 -3.09 14.66
N ILE A 45 22.19 -4.04 13.99
CA ILE A 45 22.76 -4.75 12.83
C ILE A 45 21.99 -4.51 11.53
N LEU A 46 20.71 -4.12 11.62
CA LEU A 46 19.89 -3.81 10.44
C LEU A 46 20.39 -2.52 9.77
N PRO A 47 20.18 -2.39 8.44
CA PRO A 47 20.45 -1.15 7.72
C PRO A 47 19.67 0.03 8.31
N CYS A 48 20.15 1.25 8.07
CA CYS A 48 19.56 2.47 8.64
C CYS A 48 18.13 2.80 8.17
N ASP A 49 17.64 2.11 7.15
CA ASP A 49 16.28 2.24 6.58
C ASP A 49 15.30 1.20 7.17
N ILE A 50 15.75 0.37 8.12
CA ILE A 50 14.92 -0.61 8.81
C ILE A 50 15.04 -0.41 10.32
N ALA A 51 13.90 -0.21 10.99
CA ALA A 51 13.82 -0.15 12.45
C ALA A 51 12.82 -1.20 12.97
N VAL A 52 13.19 -1.86 14.06
CA VAL A 52 12.32 -2.79 14.81
C VAL A 52 11.77 -2.06 16.02
N ASP A 53 10.46 -1.82 16.03
CA ASP A 53 9.79 -1.15 17.16
C ASP A 53 9.72 -2.07 18.37
N ARG A 54 9.29 -3.32 18.15
CA ARG A 54 9.16 -4.33 19.20
C ARG A 54 9.18 -5.74 18.63
N VAL A 55 9.47 -6.69 19.51
CA VAL A 55 9.26 -8.12 19.31
C VAL A 55 8.29 -8.58 20.40
N GLU A 56 7.29 -9.37 20.06
CA GLU A 56 6.27 -9.84 20.99
C GLU A 56 5.94 -11.32 20.73
N LEU A 57 5.53 -12.02 21.79
CA LEU A 57 5.00 -13.38 21.66
C LEU A 57 3.58 -13.30 21.14
N VAL A 58 3.23 -14.20 20.28
CA VAL A 58 1.89 -14.36 19.71
C VAL A 58 1.48 -15.83 19.79
N ASP A 59 0.20 -16.12 19.56
CA ASP A 59 -0.31 -17.49 19.53
C ASP A 59 0.34 -18.29 18.39
N ASP A 60 0.50 -19.60 18.58
CA ASP A 60 1.21 -20.49 17.65
C ASP A 60 0.56 -20.57 16.25
N ASP A 61 -0.72 -20.26 16.13
CA ASP A 61 -1.45 -20.21 14.86
C ASP A 61 -1.41 -18.85 14.17
N MET A 62 -0.78 -17.82 14.81
CA MET A 62 -0.65 -16.48 14.26
C MET A 62 0.30 -16.47 13.08
N HIS A 63 -0.19 -16.01 11.95
CA HIS A 63 0.59 -15.91 10.72
C HIS A 63 0.58 -14.47 10.19
N ALA A 64 1.74 -13.80 10.14
CA ALA A 64 1.87 -12.38 9.76
C ALA A 64 1.14 -12.01 8.45
N ARG A 65 1.05 -12.92 7.49
CA ARG A 65 0.38 -12.67 6.22
C ARG A 65 -1.10 -13.05 6.21
N PHE A 66 -1.44 -14.23 6.75
CA PHE A 66 -2.77 -14.83 6.58
C PHE A 66 -3.74 -14.46 7.70
N SER A 67 -3.25 -14.18 8.90
CA SER A 67 -4.08 -13.70 10.00
C SER A 67 -4.43 -12.21 9.88
N ALA A 68 -3.74 -11.47 9.00
CA ALA A 68 -4.03 -10.06 8.79
C ALA A 68 -5.39 -9.84 8.11
N THR A 69 -6.27 -9.09 8.77
CA THR A 69 -7.65 -8.81 8.37
C THR A 69 -7.75 -7.64 7.39
N SER A 70 -6.88 -6.63 7.54
CA SER A 70 -6.83 -5.50 6.61
C SER A 70 -5.43 -4.88 6.50
N ARG A 71 -5.20 -4.15 5.42
CA ARG A 71 -4.01 -3.31 5.18
C ARG A 71 -4.47 -1.95 4.72
N THR A 72 -3.79 -0.90 5.20
CA THR A 72 -4.02 0.49 4.78
C THR A 72 -2.76 1.02 4.12
N TYR A 73 -2.94 1.66 2.97
CA TYR A 73 -1.88 2.35 2.25
C TYR A 73 -2.22 3.83 2.12
N HIS A 74 -1.18 4.68 2.19
CA HIS A 74 -1.25 6.08 1.80
C HIS A 74 -0.37 6.32 0.58
N TYR A 75 -0.89 7.10 -0.38
CA TYR A 75 -0.13 7.59 -1.53
C TYR A 75 -0.07 9.11 -1.48
N TYR A 76 1.12 9.67 -1.32
CA TYR A 76 1.31 11.11 -1.12
C TYR A 76 1.55 11.84 -2.43
N ILE A 77 0.91 13.00 -2.60
CA ILE A 77 1.13 13.92 -3.72
C ILE A 77 1.25 15.36 -3.23
N HIS A 78 1.95 16.19 -4.01
CA HIS A 78 1.99 17.62 -3.84
C HIS A 78 1.93 18.33 -5.20
N THR A 79 1.38 19.56 -5.23
CA THR A 79 1.15 20.33 -6.45
C THR A 79 2.11 21.53 -6.60
N LYS A 80 2.92 21.80 -5.58
CA LYS A 80 3.93 22.86 -5.57
C LYS A 80 5.28 22.26 -5.24
N LYS A 81 6.33 22.71 -5.96
CA LYS A 81 7.69 22.23 -5.77
C LYS A 81 8.10 22.24 -4.30
N ASP A 82 8.43 21.06 -3.76
CA ASP A 82 8.91 20.85 -2.40
C ASP A 82 10.10 19.88 -2.38
N PRO A 83 11.33 20.41 -2.25
CA PRO A 83 12.54 19.56 -2.21
C PRO A 83 12.59 18.59 -1.02
N ILE A 84 11.89 18.90 0.08
CA ILE A 84 11.90 18.08 1.31
C ILE A 84 10.96 16.90 1.17
N SER A 85 9.74 17.13 0.69
CA SER A 85 8.75 16.07 0.51
C SER A 85 9.01 15.19 -0.73
N ARG A 86 9.79 15.69 -1.70
CA ARG A 86 10.06 15.03 -2.99
C ARG A 86 10.47 13.55 -2.88
N PRO A 87 11.29 13.10 -1.93
CA PRO A 87 11.66 11.69 -1.82
C PRO A 87 10.48 10.77 -1.46
N TYR A 88 9.40 11.31 -0.89
CA TYR A 88 8.29 10.59 -0.26
C TYR A 88 6.92 10.96 -0.81
N SER A 89 6.87 11.80 -1.84
CA SER A 89 5.64 12.33 -2.42
C SER A 89 5.84 12.59 -3.92
N THR A 90 4.79 12.41 -4.73
CA THR A 90 4.83 12.68 -6.16
C THR A 90 4.39 14.11 -6.45
N GLU A 91 5.24 14.88 -7.12
CA GLU A 91 4.90 16.22 -7.61
C GLU A 91 4.01 16.14 -8.85
N LEU A 92 2.87 16.83 -8.84
CA LEU A 92 1.93 16.91 -9.95
C LEU A 92 1.75 18.38 -10.38
N HIS A 93 1.97 18.66 -11.65
CA HIS A 93 1.99 20.04 -12.19
C HIS A 93 0.67 20.47 -12.89
N TYR A 94 -0.44 19.81 -12.55
CA TYR A 94 -1.74 20.09 -13.14
C TYR A 94 -2.82 20.18 -12.05
N GLU A 95 -3.88 20.90 -12.37
CA GLU A 95 -5.04 20.98 -11.51
C GLU A 95 -5.76 19.63 -11.43
N LEU A 96 -6.25 19.31 -10.26
CA LEU A 96 -6.97 18.08 -9.97
C LEU A 96 -8.32 18.39 -9.32
N ASP A 97 -9.36 17.77 -9.84
CA ASP A 97 -10.70 17.79 -9.25
C ASP A 97 -10.80 16.69 -8.19
N PHE A 98 -10.43 17.01 -6.94
CA PHE A 98 -10.46 16.07 -5.83
C PHE A 98 -11.88 15.60 -5.46
N ASP A 99 -12.91 16.40 -5.74
CA ASP A 99 -14.30 15.98 -5.50
C ASP A 99 -14.67 14.82 -6.43
N LYS A 100 -14.35 14.93 -7.72
CA LYS A 100 -14.53 13.82 -8.67
C LYS A 100 -13.64 12.62 -8.35
N MET A 101 -12.39 12.84 -7.92
CA MET A 101 -11.50 11.75 -7.50
C MET A 101 -12.06 11.00 -6.29
N ASN A 102 -12.67 11.71 -5.32
CA ASN A 102 -13.34 11.11 -4.17
C ASN A 102 -14.63 10.40 -4.56
N GLU A 103 -15.39 10.92 -5.54
CA GLU A 103 -16.54 10.20 -6.10
C GLU A 103 -16.10 8.89 -6.79
N ALA A 104 -15.02 8.92 -7.56
CA ALA A 104 -14.44 7.70 -8.14
C ALA A 104 -13.93 6.73 -7.05
N GLY A 105 -13.40 7.23 -5.93
CA GLY A 105 -13.05 6.43 -4.75
C GLY A 105 -14.26 5.72 -4.15
N ARG A 106 -15.41 6.41 -4.03
CA ARG A 106 -16.67 5.79 -3.58
C ARG A 106 -17.16 4.71 -4.56
N ILE A 107 -17.03 4.96 -5.87
CA ILE A 107 -17.35 3.96 -6.91
C ILE A 107 -16.43 2.73 -6.75
N LEU A 108 -15.12 2.92 -6.55
CA LEU A 108 -14.17 1.83 -6.38
C LEU A 108 -14.60 0.85 -5.28
N MET A 109 -15.13 1.37 -4.16
CA MET A 109 -15.59 0.55 -3.02
C MET A 109 -16.85 -0.30 -3.33
N THR A 110 -17.52 -0.09 -4.45
CA THR A 110 -18.69 -0.90 -4.86
C THR A 110 -18.32 -2.13 -5.67
N TYR A 111 -17.05 -2.34 -5.96
CA TYR A 111 -16.53 -3.47 -6.74
C TYR A 111 -15.66 -4.38 -5.87
N ASP A 112 -15.61 -5.66 -6.23
CA ASP A 112 -14.74 -6.66 -5.58
C ASP A 112 -13.66 -7.21 -6.52
N ASP A 113 -13.81 -7.09 -7.84
CA ASP A 113 -12.84 -7.60 -8.81
C ASP A 113 -11.95 -6.47 -9.35
N PHE A 114 -10.68 -6.50 -9.00
CA PHE A 114 -9.68 -5.50 -9.33
C PHE A 114 -8.67 -5.95 -10.40
N GLY A 115 -9.05 -6.86 -11.29
CA GLY A 115 -8.21 -7.36 -12.37
C GLY A 115 -7.59 -6.26 -13.24
N ALA A 116 -8.33 -5.15 -13.47
CA ALA A 116 -7.84 -3.98 -14.22
C ALA A 116 -6.59 -3.32 -13.58
N PHE A 117 -6.39 -3.46 -12.28
CA PHE A 117 -5.29 -2.83 -11.55
C PHE A 117 -4.17 -3.80 -11.18
N CYS A 118 -4.32 -5.08 -11.54
CA CYS A 118 -3.30 -6.10 -11.29
C CYS A 118 -2.17 -5.98 -12.33
N LYS A 119 -0.91 -6.12 -11.86
CA LYS A 119 0.22 -6.20 -12.79
C LYS A 119 0.03 -7.37 -13.76
N SER A 120 0.20 -7.13 -15.06
CA SER A 120 0.15 -8.17 -16.08
C SER A 120 1.14 -9.30 -15.77
N HIS A 121 0.78 -10.52 -16.10
CA HIS A 121 1.57 -11.73 -15.82
C HIS A 121 1.88 -11.97 -14.34
N SER A 122 0.99 -11.51 -13.44
CA SER A 122 1.08 -11.86 -12.02
C SER A 122 0.47 -13.23 -11.81
N ASP A 123 1.20 -14.10 -11.11
CA ASP A 123 0.70 -15.41 -10.68
C ASP A 123 -0.21 -15.21 -9.45
N VAL A 124 -1.47 -14.86 -9.71
CA VAL A 124 -2.49 -14.65 -8.67
C VAL A 124 -3.66 -15.62 -8.90
N LYS A 125 -4.08 -16.30 -7.82
CA LYS A 125 -5.22 -17.22 -7.86
C LYS A 125 -6.56 -16.51 -8.04
N THR A 126 -6.66 -15.26 -7.61
CA THR A 126 -7.89 -14.45 -7.68
C THR A 126 -7.55 -12.97 -7.71
N THR A 127 -8.38 -12.20 -8.42
CA THR A 127 -8.32 -10.72 -8.48
C THR A 127 -9.30 -10.05 -7.50
N LEU A 128 -9.97 -10.85 -6.66
CA LEU A 128 -10.93 -10.35 -5.69
C LEU A 128 -10.22 -9.71 -4.50
N CYS A 129 -10.67 -8.50 -4.16
CA CYS A 129 -10.28 -7.73 -2.98
C CYS A 129 -11.53 -7.03 -2.44
N HIS A 130 -11.60 -6.79 -1.14
CA HIS A 130 -12.68 -6.02 -0.55
C HIS A 130 -12.12 -4.69 -0.03
N VAL A 131 -12.41 -3.61 -0.75
CA VAL A 131 -11.96 -2.24 -0.40
C VAL A 131 -13.00 -1.61 0.52
N THR A 132 -12.58 -1.21 1.71
CA THR A 132 -13.44 -0.62 2.74
C THR A 132 -13.25 0.89 2.90
N LYS A 133 -12.15 1.44 2.37
CA LYS A 133 -11.86 2.88 2.35
C LYS A 133 -11.11 3.24 1.08
N ALA A 134 -11.47 4.36 0.45
CA ALA A 134 -10.78 4.91 -0.72
C ALA A 134 -11.09 6.42 -0.82
N GLU A 135 -10.22 7.27 -0.26
CA GLU A 135 -10.44 8.71 -0.22
C GLU A 135 -9.16 9.54 -0.32
N TRP A 136 -9.28 10.72 -0.90
CA TRP A 136 -8.24 11.75 -0.90
C TRP A 136 -8.43 12.68 0.29
N VAL A 137 -7.38 12.87 1.05
CA VAL A 137 -7.35 13.73 2.25
C VAL A 137 -6.35 14.84 2.02
N GLN A 138 -6.78 16.09 2.17
CA GLN A 138 -5.92 17.25 2.11
C GLN A 138 -5.14 17.41 3.42
N THR A 139 -3.83 17.58 3.33
CA THR A 139 -2.96 17.79 4.49
C THR A 139 -2.46 19.23 4.60
N SER A 140 -2.37 19.91 3.47
CA SER A 140 -2.04 21.34 3.39
C SER A 140 -2.67 21.93 2.13
N GLU A 141 -2.48 23.23 1.91
CA GLU A 141 -2.96 23.92 0.69
C GLU A 141 -2.48 23.25 -0.60
N THR A 142 -1.31 22.61 -0.58
CA THR A 142 -0.67 22.04 -1.77
C THR A 142 -0.35 20.54 -1.66
N SER A 143 -0.80 19.87 -0.61
CA SER A 143 -0.45 18.48 -0.36
C SER A 143 -1.66 17.65 0.02
N TRP A 144 -1.71 16.41 -0.51
CA TRP A 144 -2.76 15.42 -0.24
C TRP A 144 -2.15 14.03 -0.10
N TYR A 145 -2.90 13.14 0.52
CA TYR A 145 -2.68 11.70 0.37
C TYR A 145 -3.97 11.00 -0.01
N PHE A 146 -3.83 9.93 -0.76
CA PHE A 146 -4.91 8.96 -1.01
C PHE A 146 -4.78 7.85 0.00
N GLU A 147 -5.82 7.64 0.81
CA GLU A 147 -5.92 6.50 1.72
C GLU A 147 -6.76 5.40 1.09
N ILE A 148 -6.24 4.18 1.12
CA ILE A 148 -6.97 3.00 0.69
C ILE A 148 -6.77 1.86 1.68
N THR A 149 -7.89 1.25 2.11
CA THR A 149 -7.91 0.10 3.02
C THR A 149 -8.66 -1.05 2.36
N ALA A 150 -8.06 -2.24 2.41
CA ALA A 150 -8.69 -3.47 1.91
C ALA A 150 -8.22 -4.69 2.71
N ASN A 151 -8.96 -5.82 2.61
CA ASN A 151 -8.54 -7.10 3.16
C ASN A 151 -7.23 -7.62 2.54
N ARG A 152 -7.01 -7.32 1.26
CA ARG A 152 -5.77 -7.63 0.52
C ARG A 152 -5.60 -6.70 -0.67
N PHE A 153 -4.39 -6.66 -1.23
CA PHE A 153 -4.09 -5.95 -2.47
C PHE A 153 -3.38 -6.87 -3.47
N LEU A 154 -3.64 -6.62 -4.75
CA LEU A 154 -2.92 -7.24 -5.85
C LEU A 154 -1.59 -6.51 -6.08
N ARG A 155 -0.65 -7.18 -6.75
CA ARG A 155 0.62 -6.57 -7.11
C ARG A 155 0.40 -5.31 -7.94
N ASN A 156 1.01 -4.18 -7.53
CA ASN A 156 0.92 -2.87 -8.17
C ASN A 156 -0.48 -2.21 -8.13
N MET A 157 -1.47 -2.81 -7.46
CA MET A 157 -2.87 -2.37 -7.47
C MET A 157 -3.01 -0.90 -7.03
N VAL A 158 -2.52 -0.52 -5.87
CA VAL A 158 -2.70 0.83 -5.33
C VAL A 158 -2.13 1.89 -6.28
N ARG A 159 -0.95 1.66 -6.83
CA ARG A 159 -0.29 2.59 -7.76
C ARG A 159 -1.08 2.76 -9.06
N ALA A 160 -1.69 1.70 -9.57
CA ALA A 160 -2.54 1.73 -10.76
C ALA A 160 -3.89 2.41 -10.47
N VAL A 161 -4.49 2.16 -9.31
CA VAL A 161 -5.71 2.85 -8.85
C VAL A 161 -5.46 4.35 -8.76
N VAL A 162 -4.39 4.78 -8.09
CA VAL A 162 -4.05 6.20 -7.94
C VAL A 162 -3.85 6.86 -9.30
N GLY A 163 -3.10 6.23 -10.23
CA GLY A 163 -2.92 6.79 -11.57
C GLY A 163 -4.23 6.97 -12.33
N THR A 164 -5.15 6.01 -12.19
CA THR A 164 -6.47 6.09 -12.83
C THR A 164 -7.35 7.16 -12.19
N LEU A 165 -7.31 7.32 -10.85
CA LEU A 165 -8.00 8.40 -10.15
C LEU A 165 -7.46 9.78 -10.56
N ILE A 166 -6.14 9.91 -10.77
CA ILE A 166 -5.53 11.14 -11.28
C ILE A 166 -6.05 11.45 -12.70
N ASP A 167 -6.23 10.45 -13.56
CA ASP A 167 -6.82 10.68 -14.89
C ASP A 167 -8.28 11.15 -14.80
N VAL A 168 -9.05 10.71 -13.78
CA VAL A 168 -10.37 11.26 -13.47
C VAL A 168 -10.27 12.71 -13.00
N GLY A 169 -9.36 13.02 -12.06
CA GLY A 169 -9.16 14.37 -11.54
C GLY A 169 -8.72 15.38 -12.59
N ARG A 170 -8.00 14.92 -13.62
CA ARG A 170 -7.59 15.73 -14.79
C ARG A 170 -8.69 15.87 -15.85
N GLY A 171 -9.84 15.21 -15.68
CA GLY A 171 -10.92 15.18 -16.68
C GLY A 171 -10.60 14.34 -17.92
N ARG A 172 -9.57 13.49 -17.89
CA ARG A 172 -9.23 12.55 -18.97
C ARG A 172 -10.15 11.34 -19.01
N LEU A 173 -10.68 10.95 -17.86
CA LEU A 173 -11.68 9.92 -17.69
C LEU A 173 -12.91 10.52 -17.01
N THR A 174 -14.08 10.19 -17.54
CA THR A 174 -15.34 10.43 -16.81
C THR A 174 -15.52 9.35 -15.73
N LEU A 175 -16.47 9.54 -14.81
CA LEU A 175 -16.83 8.51 -13.83
C LEU A 175 -17.37 7.24 -14.50
N ASP A 176 -18.07 7.38 -15.62
CA ASP A 176 -18.56 6.23 -16.40
C ASP A 176 -17.41 5.49 -17.09
N ASP A 177 -16.39 6.21 -17.59
CA ASP A 177 -15.20 5.56 -18.14
C ASP A 177 -14.40 4.86 -17.05
N PHE A 178 -14.34 5.42 -15.85
CA PHE A 178 -13.72 4.77 -14.70
C PHE A 178 -14.42 3.44 -14.36
N ARG A 179 -15.76 3.39 -14.38
CA ARG A 179 -16.52 2.13 -14.23
C ARG A 179 -16.16 1.12 -15.32
N LYS A 180 -16.13 1.54 -16.59
CA LYS A 180 -15.74 0.68 -17.72
C LYS A 180 -14.31 0.14 -17.59
N VAL A 181 -13.37 0.92 -17.03
CA VAL A 181 -12.01 0.45 -16.73
C VAL A 181 -12.05 -0.72 -15.76
N ILE A 182 -12.79 -0.60 -14.65
CA ILE A 182 -12.89 -1.65 -13.63
C ILE A 182 -13.55 -2.91 -14.23
N GLU A 183 -14.71 -2.74 -14.87
CA GLU A 183 -15.51 -3.81 -15.45
C GLU A 183 -14.79 -4.54 -16.59
N GLY A 184 -13.98 -3.80 -17.35
CA GLY A 184 -13.19 -4.34 -18.46
C GLY A 184 -12.04 -5.25 -18.04
N LYS A 185 -11.60 -5.21 -16.78
CA LYS A 185 -10.54 -6.05 -16.16
C LYS A 185 -9.21 -6.06 -16.94
N ARG A 186 -8.97 -5.07 -17.79
CA ARG A 186 -7.76 -4.97 -18.63
C ARG A 186 -6.81 -3.94 -18.04
N ARG A 187 -5.57 -4.36 -17.68
CA ARG A 187 -4.55 -3.47 -17.13
C ARG A 187 -4.21 -2.31 -18.08
N THR A 188 -4.28 -2.53 -19.39
CA THR A 188 -4.01 -1.51 -20.42
C THR A 188 -5.07 -0.41 -20.51
N ALA A 189 -6.25 -0.61 -19.94
CA ALA A 189 -7.30 0.39 -19.86
C ALA A 189 -7.17 1.29 -18.63
N ALA A 190 -6.49 0.83 -17.58
CA ALA A 190 -6.22 1.61 -16.38
C ALA A 190 -5.07 2.60 -16.60
N GLY A 191 -5.03 3.66 -15.81
CA GLY A 191 -3.97 4.67 -15.81
C GLY A 191 -2.59 4.09 -15.52
N GLU A 192 -1.56 4.89 -15.75
CA GLU A 192 -0.17 4.52 -15.46
C GLU A 192 0.02 4.22 -13.97
N SER A 193 0.94 3.29 -13.68
CA SER A 193 1.32 3.02 -12.29
C SER A 193 2.13 4.19 -11.75
N MET A 194 1.64 4.83 -10.73
CA MET A 194 2.32 5.95 -10.09
C MET A 194 3.67 5.54 -9.46
N PRO A 195 4.61 6.47 -9.28
CA PRO A 195 5.92 6.20 -8.67
C PRO A 195 5.81 5.47 -7.32
N ALA A 196 6.75 4.58 -7.02
CA ALA A 196 6.71 3.75 -5.82
C ALA A 196 7.07 4.52 -4.54
N ASN A 197 7.97 5.49 -4.65
CA ASN A 197 8.52 6.26 -3.53
C ASN A 197 7.49 7.11 -2.75
N ALA A 198 6.31 7.32 -3.31
CA ALA A 198 5.23 8.06 -2.65
C ALA A 198 4.18 7.13 -1.99
N LEU A 199 4.35 5.80 -2.12
CA LEU A 199 3.45 4.80 -1.55
C LEU A 199 4.00 4.28 -0.22
N PHE A 200 3.12 4.26 0.80
CA PHE A 200 3.43 3.79 2.16
C PHE A 200 2.41 2.75 2.60
N LEU A 201 2.88 1.61 3.07
CA LEU A 201 2.08 0.72 3.89
C LEU A 201 1.98 1.34 5.29
N GLU A 202 0.80 1.88 5.64
CA GLU A 202 0.59 2.63 6.89
C GLU A 202 0.26 1.72 8.06
N ASN A 203 -0.60 0.72 7.82
CA ASN A 203 -1.10 -0.12 8.90
C ASN A 203 -1.48 -1.52 8.40
N ILE A 204 -1.30 -2.51 9.28
CA ILE A 204 -1.79 -3.87 9.13
C ILE A 204 -2.58 -4.21 10.38
N ARG A 205 -3.83 -4.68 10.24
CA ARG A 205 -4.67 -5.14 11.35
C ARG A 205 -4.79 -6.65 11.36
N TYR A 206 -4.75 -7.20 12.52
CA TYR A 206 -4.92 -8.61 12.84
C TYR A 206 -6.21 -8.89 13.56
#